data_a2c3c5acf1f513a4ec548fe036a9b461
#
_entry.id   a2c3c5acf1f513a4ec548fe036a9b461
#
_cell.length_a   1.000
_cell.length_b   1.000
_cell.length_c   1.000
_cell.angle_alpha   90.00
_cell.angle_beta   90.00
_cell.angle_gamma   90.00
#
_symmetry.space_group_name_H-M   'P 1'
#
loop_
_entity.id
_entity.type
_entity.pdbx_description
1 polymer ?
#
loop_
_entity_poly.entity_id
_entity_poly.type
_entity_poly.pdbx_seq_one_letter_code
_entity_poly.pdbx_strand_id
1 'polypeptide(L)'
;AMGDLPIGGPFGTIPLAELGYWEKIEEDPVIYHKDLRALEYVVGDAVGRLGAPIYPMGKIDEALQDYVTPDGQVLSGTMMGPPPENGLSAFEWGGEWTVTYETFRDMGAAFMVALVLIYMLVVGMFGNFTVPAIIMAPIPLTLLGIVPGHWVVSLVTGTNAYFTATSMIGF
;
A
#
# COMPACT_ATOMS: atom_id res chain seq x y z
N ALA A 1 32.36 0.60 19.73
CA ALA A 1 31.25 -0.14 20.34
C ALA A 1 30.44 0.78 21.26
N MET A 2 29.21 0.38 21.69
CA MET A 2 28.37 1.18 22.61
C MET A 2 29.07 1.51 23.93
N GLY A 3 29.97 0.64 24.42
CA GLY A 3 30.74 0.85 25.64
C GLY A 3 31.74 1.99 25.58
N ASP A 4 32.17 2.39 24.39
CA ASP A 4 33.17 3.45 24.20
C ASP A 4 32.55 4.86 24.11
N LEU A 5 31.23 4.98 24.23
CA LEU A 5 30.53 6.26 24.24
C LEU A 5 30.98 7.11 25.45
N PRO A 6 31.52 8.33 25.23
CA PRO A 6 31.96 9.18 26.31
C PRO A 6 30.77 9.85 27.00
N ILE A 7 30.67 9.70 28.29
CA ILE A 7 29.67 10.37 29.13
C ILE A 7 30.37 11.48 29.89
N GLY A 8 29.89 12.72 29.72
CA GLY A 8 30.39 13.89 30.39
C GLY A 8 29.91 13.97 31.84
N GLY A 9 30.83 14.06 32.79
CA GLY A 9 30.55 14.29 34.20
C GLY A 9 31.24 15.54 34.71
N PRO A 10 30.98 16.00 35.95
CA PRO A 10 31.59 17.20 36.53
C PRO A 10 33.11 17.10 36.71
N PHE A 11 33.69 15.90 36.60
CA PHE A 11 35.11 15.63 36.78
C PHE A 11 35.82 15.15 35.51
N GLY A 12 35.14 15.18 34.36
CA GLY A 12 35.67 14.75 33.06
C GLY A 12 34.76 13.78 32.32
N THR A 13 35.24 13.21 31.22
CA THR A 13 34.54 12.20 30.42
C THR A 13 35.01 10.79 30.78
N ILE A 14 34.05 9.90 31.05
CA ILE A 14 34.28 8.48 31.31
C ILE A 14 33.57 7.66 30.24
N PRO A 15 34.17 6.57 29.75
CA PRO A 15 33.46 5.66 28.84
C PRO A 15 32.31 4.96 29.55
N LEU A 16 31.21 4.75 28.82
CA LEU A 16 30.00 4.10 29.37
C LEU A 16 30.30 2.72 29.97
N ALA A 17 31.29 2.00 29.44
CA ALA A 17 31.71 0.69 29.95
C ALA A 17 32.28 0.72 31.39
N GLU A 18 32.72 1.88 31.90
CA GLU A 18 33.20 2.01 33.28
C GLU A 18 32.04 2.23 34.26
N LEU A 19 30.88 2.64 33.81
CA LEU A 19 29.70 2.89 34.64
C LEU A 19 28.85 1.65 34.89
N GLY A 20 29.04 0.59 34.12
CA GLY A 20 28.25 -0.63 34.25
C GLY A 20 28.63 -1.67 33.22
N TYR A 21 27.89 -2.75 33.22
CA TYR A 21 28.03 -3.84 32.27
C TYR A 21 26.73 -4.00 31.45
N TRP A 22 26.88 -4.54 30.25
CA TRP A 22 25.75 -4.84 29.37
C TRP A 22 25.25 -6.26 29.65
N GLU A 23 23.97 -6.37 29.96
CA GLU A 23 23.28 -7.65 30.08
C GLU A 23 22.28 -7.77 28.94
N LYS A 24 22.33 -8.87 28.22
CA LYS A 24 21.32 -9.19 27.21
C LYS A 24 20.15 -9.87 27.91
N ILE A 25 19.05 -9.14 28.04
CA ILE A 25 17.81 -9.65 28.61
C ILE A 25 16.89 -10.05 27.45
N GLU A 26 16.27 -11.21 27.54
CA GLU A 26 15.18 -11.60 26.65
C GLU A 26 13.88 -11.05 27.24
N GLU A 27 13.24 -10.18 26.49
CA GLU A 27 11.90 -9.68 26.82
C GLU A 27 10.86 -10.51 26.06
N ASP A 28 9.67 -10.62 26.65
CA ASP A 28 8.56 -11.26 25.98
C ASP A 28 8.22 -10.49 24.68
N PRO A 29 8.03 -11.17 23.56
CA PRO A 29 7.69 -10.52 22.30
C PRO A 29 6.34 -9.81 22.39
N VAL A 30 6.23 -8.69 21.69
CA VAL A 30 4.95 -7.96 21.57
C VAL A 30 3.96 -8.84 20.82
N ILE A 31 2.83 -9.12 21.43
CA ILE A 31 1.75 -9.90 20.82
C ILE A 31 0.81 -8.91 20.10
N TYR A 32 0.81 -8.95 18.78
CA TYR A 32 -0.09 -8.15 17.96
C TYR A 32 -1.41 -8.87 17.73
N HIS A 33 -2.48 -8.10 17.72
CA HIS A 33 -3.81 -8.58 17.35
C HIS A 33 -4.44 -7.65 16.32
N LYS A 34 -5.07 -8.25 15.31
CA LYS A 34 -5.92 -7.58 14.34
C LYS A 34 -7.18 -8.40 14.16
N ASP A 35 -8.35 -7.77 14.19
CA ASP A 35 -9.64 -8.44 14.08
C ASP A 35 -9.83 -9.60 15.07
N LEU A 36 -9.35 -9.40 16.32
CA LEU A 36 -9.37 -10.37 17.44
C LEU A 36 -8.52 -11.64 17.18
N ARG A 37 -7.62 -11.62 16.21
CA ARG A 37 -6.70 -12.71 15.89
C ARG A 37 -5.27 -12.29 16.23
N ALA A 38 -4.50 -13.21 16.83
CA ALA A 38 -3.08 -13.01 17.00
C ALA A 38 -2.39 -13.07 15.63
N LEU A 39 -1.44 -12.17 15.41
CA LEU A 39 -0.68 -12.11 14.17
C LEU A 39 0.73 -11.58 14.39
N GLU A 40 1.58 -11.80 13.40
CA GLU A 40 2.88 -11.14 13.30
C GLU A 40 2.93 -10.30 12.02
N TYR A 41 3.58 -9.14 12.12
CA TYR A 41 3.79 -8.27 10.96
C TYR A 41 5.14 -8.56 10.33
N VAL A 42 5.12 -8.95 9.06
CA VAL A 42 6.31 -8.96 8.21
C VAL A 42 6.26 -7.70 7.35
N VAL A 43 7.17 -6.77 7.63
CA VAL A 43 7.21 -5.46 6.97
C VAL A 43 8.39 -5.42 6.01
N GLY A 44 8.17 -4.87 4.82
CA GLY A 44 9.22 -4.68 3.82
C GLY A 44 8.87 -3.55 2.87
N ASP A 45 9.92 -2.91 2.36
CA ASP A 45 9.81 -1.88 1.34
C ASP A 45 10.46 -2.32 0.03
N ALA A 46 9.84 -1.93 -1.09
CA ALA A 46 10.39 -2.17 -2.40
C ALA A 46 11.21 -0.97 -2.88
N VAL A 47 12.42 -1.26 -3.39
CA VAL A 47 13.33 -0.24 -3.91
C VAL A 47 13.59 -0.47 -5.40
N GLY A 48 13.70 0.61 -6.17
CA GLY A 48 14.06 0.57 -7.59
C GLY A 48 12.92 0.89 -8.54
N ARG A 49 13.07 0.51 -9.82
CA ARG A 49 12.11 0.86 -10.89
C ARG A 49 10.71 0.30 -10.69
N LEU A 50 10.56 -0.77 -9.94
CA LEU A 50 9.27 -1.40 -9.63
C LEU A 50 8.99 -1.30 -8.12
N GLY A 51 9.19 -0.10 -7.54
CA GLY A 51 9.00 0.16 -6.12
C GLY A 51 7.54 0.28 -5.67
N ALA A 52 6.56 0.26 -6.59
CA ALA A 52 5.16 0.24 -6.18
C ALA A 52 4.81 -1.09 -5.49
N PRO A 53 4.04 -1.06 -4.38
CA PRO A 53 3.77 -2.24 -3.54
C PRO A 53 3.21 -3.45 -4.29
N ILE A 54 2.43 -3.23 -5.33
CA ILE A 54 1.80 -4.29 -6.11
C ILE A 54 2.80 -5.25 -6.79
N TYR A 55 3.97 -4.74 -7.18
CA TYR A 55 4.96 -5.58 -7.88
C TYR A 55 5.65 -6.59 -6.96
N PRO A 56 6.20 -6.19 -5.79
CA PRO A 56 6.74 -7.16 -4.84
C PRO A 56 5.66 -8.07 -4.27
N MET A 57 4.43 -7.58 -4.02
CA MET A 57 3.32 -8.40 -3.60
C MET A 57 3.05 -9.57 -4.57
N GLY A 58 2.95 -9.28 -5.87
CA GLY A 58 2.73 -10.33 -6.87
C GLY A 58 3.85 -11.37 -6.92
N LYS A 59 5.11 -10.95 -6.77
CA LYS A 59 6.25 -11.87 -6.74
C LYS A 59 6.29 -12.72 -5.47
N ILE A 60 5.94 -12.15 -4.33
CA ILE A 60 5.88 -12.88 -3.07
C ILE A 60 4.71 -13.86 -3.10
N ASP A 61 3.57 -13.45 -3.63
CA ASP A 61 2.40 -14.30 -3.79
C ASP A 61 2.71 -15.53 -4.67
N GLU A 62 3.37 -15.30 -5.81
CA GLU A 62 3.86 -16.37 -6.68
C GLU A 62 4.84 -17.33 -5.96
N ALA A 63 5.75 -16.79 -5.15
CA ALA A 63 6.72 -17.59 -4.40
C ALA A 63 6.07 -18.40 -3.25
N LEU A 64 4.94 -17.94 -2.73
CA LEU A 64 4.24 -18.57 -1.62
C LEU A 64 3.11 -19.53 -2.06
N GLN A 65 2.76 -19.58 -3.35
CA GLN A 65 1.66 -20.42 -3.87
C GLN A 65 1.80 -21.90 -3.52
N ASP A 66 3.03 -22.42 -3.52
CA ASP A 66 3.31 -23.83 -3.23
C ASP A 66 3.91 -24.03 -1.83
N TYR A 67 3.94 -22.99 -1.01
CA TYR A 67 4.54 -23.10 0.31
C TYR A 67 3.60 -23.84 1.26
N VAL A 68 4.11 -24.96 1.78
CA VAL A 68 3.40 -25.76 2.78
C VAL A 68 3.87 -25.34 4.16
N THR A 69 2.93 -24.93 4.99
CA THR A 69 3.17 -24.54 6.38
C THR A 69 3.51 -25.74 7.24
N PRO A 70 4.11 -25.56 8.43
CA PRO A 70 4.34 -26.66 9.38
C PRO A 70 3.07 -27.44 9.75
N ASP A 71 1.90 -26.83 9.61
CA ASP A 71 0.59 -27.46 9.82
C ASP A 71 0.18 -28.41 8.70
N GLY A 72 1.00 -28.54 7.63
CA GLY A 72 0.73 -29.37 6.47
C GLY A 72 -0.28 -28.79 5.48
N GLN A 73 -0.61 -27.53 5.60
CA GLN A 73 -1.54 -26.80 4.73
C GLN A 73 -0.79 -25.91 3.74
N VAL A 74 -1.35 -25.68 2.56
CA VAL A 74 -0.83 -24.67 1.64
C VAL A 74 -1.16 -23.29 2.20
N LEU A 75 -0.15 -22.42 2.28
CA LEU A 75 -0.31 -21.08 2.81
C LEU A 75 -1.27 -20.27 1.93
N SER A 76 -2.38 -19.81 2.50
CA SER A 76 -3.36 -19.01 1.78
C SER A 76 -3.18 -17.52 2.06
N GLY A 77 -3.15 -16.72 0.99
CA GLY A 77 -3.07 -15.26 1.07
C GLY A 77 -4.38 -14.57 0.74
N THR A 78 -4.71 -13.52 1.47
CA THR A 78 -5.83 -12.64 1.14
C THR A 78 -5.32 -11.26 0.76
N MET A 79 -5.80 -10.76 -0.38
CA MET A 79 -5.46 -9.40 -0.85
C MET A 79 -6.15 -8.32 -0.02
N MET A 80 -7.30 -8.65 0.57
CA MET A 80 -8.11 -7.73 1.36
C MET A 80 -8.93 -8.46 2.41
N GLY A 81 -8.85 -7.92 3.62
CA GLY A 81 -9.60 -8.43 4.76
C GLY A 81 -9.01 -9.72 5.33
N PRO A 82 -9.52 -10.12 6.50
CA PRO A 82 -9.00 -11.26 7.22
C PRO A 82 -9.23 -12.56 6.46
N PRO A 83 -8.32 -13.54 6.57
CA PRO A 83 -8.52 -14.86 6.01
C PRO A 83 -9.85 -15.49 6.48
N PRO A 84 -10.56 -16.23 5.62
CA PRO A 84 -11.89 -16.75 5.94
C PRO A 84 -11.89 -17.79 7.05
N GLU A 85 -10.80 -18.52 7.20
CA GLU A 85 -10.68 -19.61 8.17
C GLU A 85 -9.88 -19.22 9.39
N ASN A 86 -10.38 -19.61 10.58
CA ASN A 86 -9.70 -19.44 11.85
C ASN A 86 -8.89 -20.69 12.18
N GLY A 87 -7.66 -20.51 12.64
CA GLY A 87 -6.81 -21.59 13.17
C GLY A 87 -5.90 -22.25 12.13
N LEU A 88 -5.89 -21.76 10.89
CA LEU A 88 -4.92 -22.14 9.88
C LEU A 88 -3.91 -21.02 9.65
N SER A 89 -2.68 -21.40 9.28
CA SER A 89 -1.67 -20.43 8.89
C SER A 89 -2.08 -19.76 7.57
N ALA A 90 -2.26 -18.46 7.61
CA ALA A 90 -2.64 -17.65 6.45
C ALA A 90 -2.03 -16.26 6.56
N PHE A 91 -1.94 -15.52 5.46
CA PHE A 91 -1.47 -14.14 5.49
C PHE A 91 -2.46 -13.19 4.83
N GLU A 92 -2.42 -11.95 5.25
CA GLU A 92 -3.20 -10.86 4.70
C GLU A 92 -2.25 -9.75 4.22
N TRP A 93 -2.44 -9.30 3.01
CA TRP A 93 -1.78 -8.11 2.52
C TRP A 93 -2.37 -6.86 3.17
N GLY A 94 -1.52 -6.01 3.74
CA GLY A 94 -1.95 -4.83 4.47
C GLY A 94 -1.07 -3.62 4.21
N GLY A 95 -1.25 -2.60 5.04
CA GLY A 95 -0.49 -1.35 4.96
C GLY A 95 -0.96 -0.43 3.84
N GLU A 96 -0.03 0.19 3.12
CA GLU A 96 -0.33 1.15 2.05
C GLU A 96 -1.20 0.56 0.93
N TRP A 97 -1.05 -0.73 0.63
CA TRP A 97 -1.86 -1.43 -0.36
C TRP A 97 -3.35 -1.33 -0.08
N THR A 98 -3.77 -1.62 1.15
CA THR A 98 -5.19 -1.60 1.54
C THR A 98 -5.78 -0.21 1.37
N VAL A 99 -5.07 0.82 1.86
CA VAL A 99 -5.51 2.22 1.74
C VAL A 99 -5.60 2.64 0.28
N THR A 100 -4.63 2.29 -0.53
CA THR A 100 -4.62 2.59 -1.96
C THR A 100 -5.79 1.94 -2.67
N TYR A 101 -6.01 0.65 -2.44
CA TYR A 101 -7.11 -0.08 -3.08
C TYR A 101 -8.48 0.47 -2.67
N GLU A 102 -8.72 0.68 -1.38
CA GLU A 102 -9.98 1.25 -0.89
C GLU A 102 -10.24 2.63 -1.49
N THR A 103 -9.21 3.48 -1.54
CA THR A 103 -9.32 4.80 -2.15
C THR A 103 -9.69 4.72 -3.62
N PHE A 104 -9.01 3.87 -4.40
CA PHE A 104 -9.32 3.71 -5.83
C PHE A 104 -10.71 3.14 -6.06
N ARG A 105 -11.11 2.16 -5.26
CA ARG A 105 -12.44 1.54 -5.35
C ARG A 105 -13.55 2.55 -5.03
N ASP A 106 -13.44 3.21 -3.90
CA ASP A 106 -14.53 4.06 -3.38
C ASP A 106 -14.62 5.38 -4.14
N MET A 107 -13.48 6.01 -4.45
CA MET A 107 -13.47 7.18 -5.33
C MET A 107 -13.92 6.84 -6.76
N GLY A 108 -13.45 5.73 -7.31
CA GLY A 108 -13.85 5.29 -8.64
C GLY A 108 -15.36 5.02 -8.70
N ALA A 109 -15.91 4.34 -7.70
CA ALA A 109 -17.34 4.09 -7.61
C ALA A 109 -18.14 5.39 -7.49
N ALA A 110 -17.75 6.29 -6.60
CA ALA A 110 -18.40 7.58 -6.43
C ALA A 110 -18.35 8.42 -7.72
N PHE A 111 -17.22 8.43 -8.41
CA PHE A 111 -17.05 9.13 -9.68
C PHE A 111 -17.97 8.56 -10.77
N MET A 112 -18.05 7.23 -10.90
CA MET A 112 -18.96 6.59 -11.86
C MET A 112 -20.42 6.92 -11.59
N VAL A 113 -20.84 6.92 -10.32
CA VAL A 113 -22.21 7.34 -9.93
C VAL A 113 -22.45 8.80 -10.32
N ALA A 114 -21.51 9.69 -10.02
CA ALA A 114 -21.61 11.09 -10.40
C ALA A 114 -21.74 11.28 -11.91
N LEU A 115 -20.94 10.59 -12.72
CA LEU A 115 -21.03 10.64 -14.18
C LEU A 115 -22.41 10.22 -14.69
N VAL A 116 -22.97 9.12 -14.15
CA VAL A 116 -24.31 8.67 -14.53
C VAL A 116 -25.36 9.70 -14.17
N LEU A 117 -25.30 10.29 -12.98
CA LEU A 117 -26.25 11.33 -12.56
C LEU A 117 -26.16 12.59 -13.43
N ILE A 118 -24.93 13.05 -13.73
CA ILE A 118 -24.70 14.17 -14.63
C ILE A 118 -25.25 13.86 -16.02
N TYR A 119 -24.99 12.67 -16.54
CA TYR A 119 -25.51 12.23 -17.84
C TYR A 119 -27.04 12.29 -17.88
N MET A 120 -27.72 11.72 -16.87
CA MET A 120 -29.18 11.75 -16.77
C MET A 120 -29.74 13.18 -16.71
N LEU A 121 -29.10 14.05 -15.94
CA LEU A 121 -29.50 15.44 -15.80
C LEU A 121 -29.38 16.18 -17.16
N VAL A 122 -28.30 15.97 -17.86
CA VAL A 122 -28.06 16.61 -19.17
C VAL A 122 -29.00 16.02 -20.23
N VAL A 123 -29.31 14.71 -20.21
CA VAL A 123 -30.35 14.12 -21.07
C VAL A 123 -31.71 14.77 -20.81
N GLY A 124 -32.09 14.96 -19.54
CA GLY A 124 -33.32 15.65 -19.18
C GLY A 124 -33.39 17.08 -19.71
N MET A 125 -32.26 17.77 -19.72
CA MET A 125 -32.16 19.15 -20.18
C MET A 125 -32.26 19.29 -21.70
N PHE A 126 -31.62 18.38 -22.46
CA PHE A 126 -31.56 18.44 -23.92
C PHE A 126 -32.61 17.56 -24.62
N GLY A 127 -33.30 16.69 -23.92
CA GLY A 127 -34.30 15.77 -24.48
C GLY A 127 -33.72 14.78 -25.51
N ASN A 128 -32.39 14.57 -25.50
CA ASN A 128 -31.66 13.75 -26.48
C ASN A 128 -30.50 13.02 -25.76
N PHE A 129 -30.24 11.77 -26.12
CA PHE A 129 -29.14 10.98 -25.56
C PHE A 129 -27.78 11.23 -26.21
N THR A 130 -27.76 11.69 -27.47
CA THR A 130 -26.52 11.85 -28.23
C THR A 130 -25.73 13.07 -27.79
N VAL A 131 -26.42 14.19 -27.53
CA VAL A 131 -25.77 15.45 -27.14
C VAL A 131 -25.01 15.30 -25.80
N PRO A 132 -25.62 14.75 -24.73
CA PRO A 132 -24.90 14.47 -23.49
C PRO A 132 -23.70 13.55 -23.66
N ALA A 133 -23.80 12.52 -24.48
CA ALA A 133 -22.71 11.61 -24.76
C ALA A 133 -21.51 12.32 -25.41
N ILE A 134 -21.76 13.25 -26.35
CA ILE A 134 -20.70 14.04 -26.96
C ILE A 134 -20.07 15.02 -25.97
N ILE A 135 -20.87 15.64 -25.11
CA ILE A 135 -20.37 16.56 -24.08
C ILE A 135 -19.49 15.84 -23.06
N MET A 136 -19.86 14.60 -22.70
CA MET A 136 -19.11 13.81 -21.73
C MET A 136 -17.95 13.01 -22.31
N ALA A 137 -17.86 12.86 -23.63
CA ALA A 137 -16.79 12.13 -24.30
C ALA A 137 -15.36 12.62 -23.93
N PRO A 138 -15.09 13.92 -23.70
CA PRO A 138 -13.79 14.38 -23.24
C PRO A 138 -13.35 13.83 -21.90
N ILE A 139 -14.30 13.45 -21.00
CA ILE A 139 -13.97 12.97 -19.67
C ILE A 139 -13.08 11.71 -19.73
N PRO A 140 -13.47 10.59 -20.36
CA PRO A 140 -12.56 9.46 -20.49
C PRO A 140 -11.31 9.77 -21.36
N LEU A 141 -11.36 10.80 -22.18
CA LEU A 141 -10.22 11.22 -22.98
C LEU A 141 -9.10 11.83 -22.15
N THR A 142 -9.42 12.40 -20.97
CA THR A 142 -8.41 12.94 -20.04
C THR A 142 -7.46 11.85 -19.54
N LEU A 143 -7.91 10.60 -19.42
CA LEU A 143 -7.05 9.45 -19.09
C LEU A 143 -5.94 9.25 -20.12
N LEU A 144 -6.22 9.51 -21.41
CA LEU A 144 -5.22 9.45 -22.47
C LEU A 144 -4.14 10.54 -22.35
N GLY A 145 -4.40 11.60 -21.60
CA GLY A 145 -3.42 12.62 -21.27
C GLY A 145 -2.61 12.27 -20.00
N ILE A 146 -3.28 11.80 -18.98
CA ILE A 146 -2.69 11.55 -17.67
C ILE A 146 -1.71 10.38 -17.71
N VAL A 147 -2.10 9.24 -18.30
CA VAL A 147 -1.25 8.05 -18.34
C VAL A 147 0.04 8.26 -19.11
N PRO A 148 0.01 8.77 -20.37
CA PRO A 148 1.25 9.14 -21.07
C PRO A 148 2.02 10.27 -20.38
N GLY A 149 1.32 11.21 -19.72
CA GLY A 149 1.95 12.28 -18.96
C GLY A 149 2.86 11.74 -17.86
N HIS A 150 2.40 10.80 -17.06
CA HIS A 150 3.22 10.10 -16.03
C HIS A 150 4.41 9.39 -16.66
N TRP A 151 4.21 8.74 -17.80
CA TRP A 151 5.30 8.08 -18.53
C TRP A 151 6.37 9.07 -19.00
N VAL A 152 5.96 10.19 -19.58
CA VAL A 152 6.87 11.25 -20.02
C VAL A 152 7.62 11.85 -18.83
N VAL A 153 6.94 12.14 -17.73
CA VAL A 153 7.59 12.64 -16.50
C VAL A 153 8.63 11.66 -16.00
N SER A 154 8.32 10.37 -15.96
CA SER A 154 9.28 9.32 -15.58
C SER A 154 10.50 9.31 -16.49
N LEU A 155 10.31 9.52 -17.80
CA LEU A 155 11.39 9.54 -18.78
C LEU A 155 12.30 10.76 -18.61
N VAL A 156 11.73 11.94 -18.36
CA VAL A 156 12.46 13.20 -18.25
C VAL A 156 13.19 13.35 -16.93
N THR A 157 12.55 12.95 -15.84
CA THR A 157 13.11 13.10 -14.47
C THR A 157 14.03 11.95 -14.09
N GLY A 158 13.97 10.82 -14.79
CA GLY A 158 14.68 9.58 -14.41
C GLY A 158 14.15 8.94 -13.12
N THR A 159 13.06 9.47 -12.57
CA THR A 159 12.38 8.94 -11.39
C THR A 159 11.06 8.28 -11.80
N ASN A 160 10.61 7.28 -11.02
CA ASN A 160 9.35 6.62 -11.31
C ASN A 160 8.18 7.50 -10.88
N ALA A 161 7.47 8.07 -11.84
CA ALA A 161 6.21 8.78 -11.60
C ALA A 161 5.04 7.79 -11.72
N TYR A 162 4.69 7.17 -10.59
CA TYR A 162 3.57 6.23 -10.55
C TYR A 162 2.22 6.96 -10.62
N PHE A 163 1.22 6.27 -11.16
CA PHE A 163 -0.16 6.71 -11.08
C PHE A 163 -0.63 6.58 -9.63
N THR A 164 -0.97 7.70 -9.00
CA THR A 164 -1.34 7.79 -7.59
C THR A 164 -2.80 8.17 -7.42
N ALA A 165 -3.32 8.03 -6.19
CA ALA A 165 -4.66 8.54 -5.84
C ALA A 165 -4.80 10.04 -6.13
N THR A 166 -3.74 10.82 -5.90
CA THR A 166 -3.69 12.26 -6.23
C THR A 166 -3.85 12.52 -7.73
N SER A 167 -3.23 11.69 -8.57
CA SER A 167 -3.38 11.78 -10.03
C SER A 167 -4.83 11.50 -10.46
N MET A 168 -5.53 10.62 -9.74
CA MET A 168 -6.92 10.30 -9.99
C MET A 168 -7.87 11.41 -9.54
N ILE A 169 -7.52 12.15 -8.48
CA ILE A 169 -8.30 13.34 -8.07
C ILE A 169 -8.19 14.47 -9.11
N GLY A 170 -7.06 14.58 -9.80
CA GLY A 170 -6.83 15.56 -10.85
C GLY A 170 -7.52 15.24 -12.18
N PHE A 171 -8.18 14.10 -12.26
CA PHE A 171 -8.98 13.63 -13.37
C PHE A 171 -10.39 14.23 -13.37
#